data_284cedef42193a6021c2dcf1dca405bb
#
_entry.id   284cedef42193a6021c2dcf1dca405bb
#
_cell.length_a   1.000
_cell.length_b   1.000
_cell.length_c   1.000
_cell.angle_alpha   90.00
_cell.angle_beta   90.00
_cell.angle_gamma   90.00
#
_symmetry.space_group_name_H-M   'P 1'
#
loop_
_entity.id
_entity.type
_entity.pdbx_description
1 polymer ?
#
loop_
_entity_poly.entity_id
_entity_poly.type
_entity_poly.pdbx_seq_one_letter_code
_entity_poly.pdbx_strand_id
1 'polypeptide(L)'
;MKITLLGTGSPLPDPNRAGPSTLVSSGAHNIVVDCGRACVMRLVGAGVMPPFVNLVLLTHLHSDHICDLNDLVTTRWITTPTAMASPLKIVGPVGTRRVVTGMLEMLALDEQYRLAHHEDLRTAGGMKIDVVELRAGDTYQHDDLVVRAFRTDHR
;
A
#
# COMPACT_ATOMS: atom_id res chain seq x y z
N MET A 1 13.76 -10.03 -11.28
CA MET A 1 12.97 -8.83 -10.94
C MET A 1 12.13 -8.43 -12.14
N LYS A 2 10.84 -8.14 -11.94
CA LYS A 2 9.89 -7.67 -12.96
C LYS A 2 9.27 -6.35 -12.47
N ILE A 3 9.16 -5.36 -13.35
CA ILE A 3 8.49 -4.10 -13.09
C ILE A 3 7.25 -4.02 -13.98
N THR A 4 6.10 -3.72 -13.38
CA THR A 4 4.82 -3.58 -14.08
C THR A 4 4.22 -2.22 -13.73
N LEU A 5 4.01 -1.36 -14.71
CA LEU A 5 3.30 -0.10 -14.52
C LEU A 5 1.81 -0.41 -14.36
N LEU A 6 1.27 -0.18 -13.18
CA LEU A 6 -0.16 -0.35 -12.88
C LEU A 6 -0.96 0.88 -13.31
N GLY A 7 -0.36 2.06 -13.17
CA GLY A 7 -0.94 3.32 -13.59
C GLY A 7 0.10 4.40 -13.82
N THR A 8 -0.17 5.26 -14.80
CA THR A 8 0.71 6.38 -15.21
C THR A 8 -0.07 7.68 -15.36
N GLY A 9 -1.23 7.76 -14.71
CA GLY A 9 -2.07 8.95 -14.71
C GLY A 9 -1.47 10.09 -13.90
N SER A 10 -2.25 11.13 -13.77
CA SER A 10 -1.94 12.35 -13.01
C SER A 10 -3.09 12.64 -12.03
N PRO A 11 -3.05 13.72 -11.25
CA PRO A 11 -4.19 14.13 -10.42
C PRO A 11 -5.50 14.30 -11.22
N LEU A 12 -5.40 14.68 -12.49
CA LEU A 12 -6.57 14.81 -13.37
C LEU A 12 -7.10 13.42 -13.74
N PRO A 13 -8.41 13.17 -13.56
CA PRO A 13 -8.99 11.87 -13.84
C PRO A 13 -9.07 11.59 -15.35
N ASP A 14 -8.62 10.42 -15.75
CA ASP A 14 -8.77 9.85 -17.09
C ASP A 14 -9.40 8.46 -16.94
N PRO A 15 -10.55 8.16 -17.55
CA PRO A 15 -11.23 6.88 -17.39
C PRO A 15 -10.42 5.69 -17.90
N ASN A 16 -9.45 5.92 -18.78
CA ASN A 16 -8.62 4.89 -19.39
C ASN A 16 -7.24 4.76 -18.71
N ARG A 17 -6.92 5.62 -17.74
CA ARG A 17 -5.60 5.68 -17.13
C ARG A 17 -5.68 5.72 -15.59
N ALA A 18 -5.21 4.67 -14.94
CA ALA A 18 -5.07 4.62 -13.50
C ALA A 18 -4.01 5.60 -12.99
N GLY A 19 -4.16 6.03 -11.75
CA GLY A 19 -3.21 6.93 -11.07
C GLY A 19 -1.83 6.30 -10.89
N PRO A 20 -0.82 7.10 -10.50
CA PRO A 20 0.56 6.62 -10.38
C PRO A 20 0.67 5.41 -9.46
N SER A 21 1.11 4.29 -10.00
CA SER A 21 1.36 3.06 -9.23
C SER A 21 2.19 2.08 -10.03
N THR A 22 3.13 1.42 -9.37
CA THR A 22 4.04 0.46 -10.00
C THR A 22 4.18 -0.78 -9.12
N LEU A 23 4.06 -1.96 -9.73
CA LEU A 23 4.35 -3.22 -9.06
C LEU A 23 5.78 -3.65 -9.39
N VAL A 24 6.58 -3.91 -8.37
CA VAL A 24 7.89 -4.54 -8.48
C VAL A 24 7.82 -5.94 -7.86
N SER A 25 8.01 -6.97 -8.69
CA SER A 25 8.06 -8.36 -8.24
C SER A 25 9.49 -8.89 -8.31
N SER A 26 10.03 -9.40 -7.20
CA SER A 26 11.38 -9.95 -7.10
C SER A 26 11.41 -11.10 -6.08
N GLY A 27 11.69 -12.31 -6.54
CA GLY A 27 11.60 -13.49 -5.68
C GLY A 27 10.20 -13.66 -5.09
N ALA A 28 10.11 -13.69 -3.77
CA ALA A 28 8.86 -13.78 -3.03
C ALA A 28 8.21 -12.40 -2.75
N HIS A 29 8.85 -11.30 -3.15
CA HIS A 29 8.39 -9.96 -2.84
C HIS A 29 7.52 -9.38 -3.96
N ASN A 30 6.36 -8.84 -3.57
CA ASN A 30 5.52 -7.97 -4.38
C ASN A 30 5.42 -6.61 -3.69
N ILE A 31 6.04 -5.62 -4.29
CA ILE A 31 6.16 -4.27 -3.76
C ILE A 31 5.30 -3.34 -4.62
N VAL A 32 4.42 -2.62 -3.98
CA VAL A 32 3.65 -1.55 -4.64
C VAL A 32 4.36 -0.22 -4.37
N VAL A 33 4.79 0.46 -5.42
CA VAL A 33 5.37 1.81 -5.36
C VAL A 33 4.32 2.80 -5.79
N ASP A 34 3.89 3.63 -4.88
CA ASP A 34 2.72 4.51 -4.93
C ASP A 34 1.40 3.76 -5.12
N CYS A 35 0.34 4.30 -4.58
CA CYS A 35 -0.97 3.69 -4.56
C CYS A 35 -2.04 4.70 -5.02
N GLY A 36 -1.91 5.09 -6.28
CA GLY A 36 -2.82 6.02 -6.93
C GLY A 36 -4.12 5.35 -7.35
N ARG A 37 -5.06 6.15 -7.86
CA ARG A 37 -6.43 5.74 -8.21
C ARG A 37 -6.46 4.46 -9.05
N ALA A 38 -7.29 3.49 -8.65
CA ALA A 38 -7.47 2.17 -9.27
C ALA A 38 -6.23 1.26 -9.20
N CYS A 39 -5.30 1.51 -8.29
CA CYS A 39 -4.12 0.67 -8.05
C CYS A 39 -4.52 -0.78 -7.77
N VAL A 40 -5.47 -1.02 -6.86
CA VAL A 40 -5.93 -2.37 -6.48
C VAL A 40 -6.50 -3.12 -7.68
N MET A 41 -7.33 -2.48 -8.48
CA MET A 41 -7.90 -3.09 -9.67
C MET A 41 -6.82 -3.49 -10.69
N ARG A 42 -5.82 -2.65 -10.89
CA ARG A 42 -4.71 -2.90 -11.82
C ARG A 42 -3.75 -3.95 -11.26
N LEU A 43 -3.54 -3.99 -9.95
CA LEU A 43 -2.75 -5.02 -9.27
C LEU A 43 -3.33 -6.41 -9.51
N VAL A 44 -4.64 -6.58 -9.30
CA VAL A 44 -5.35 -7.83 -9.60
C VAL A 44 -5.27 -8.18 -11.08
N GLY A 45 -5.45 -7.20 -11.97
CA GLY A 45 -5.27 -7.38 -13.41
C GLY A 45 -3.84 -7.79 -13.82
N ALA A 46 -2.84 -7.45 -13.02
CA ALA A 46 -1.44 -7.88 -13.19
C ALA A 46 -1.16 -9.28 -12.60
N GLY A 47 -2.17 -9.94 -12.01
CA GLY A 47 -2.08 -11.28 -11.45
C GLY A 47 -1.61 -11.35 -9.99
N VAL A 48 -1.59 -10.22 -9.28
CA VAL A 48 -1.21 -10.18 -7.86
C VAL A 48 -2.41 -9.75 -7.02
N MET A 49 -2.83 -10.62 -6.09
CA MET A 49 -3.88 -10.30 -5.13
C MET A 49 -3.30 -9.51 -3.94
N PRO A 50 -4.08 -8.59 -3.33
CA PRO A 50 -3.63 -7.76 -2.21
C PRO A 50 -2.96 -8.50 -1.03
N PRO A 51 -3.39 -9.72 -0.61
CA PRO A 51 -2.69 -10.50 0.42
C PRO A 51 -1.21 -10.76 0.14
N PHE A 52 -0.83 -10.80 -1.13
CA PHE A 52 0.55 -11.08 -1.54
C PHE A 52 1.41 -9.82 -1.69
N VAL A 53 0.87 -8.64 -1.38
CA VAL A 53 1.68 -7.41 -1.27
C VAL A 53 2.40 -7.42 0.07
N ASN A 54 3.73 -7.39 0.02
CA ASN A 54 4.59 -7.43 1.22
C ASN A 54 4.97 -6.04 1.71
N LEU A 55 5.09 -5.08 0.79
CA LEU A 55 5.61 -3.76 1.06
C LEU A 55 4.92 -2.73 0.16
N VAL A 56 4.58 -1.59 0.74
CA VAL A 56 4.19 -0.39 0.00
C VAL A 56 5.28 0.67 0.18
N LEU A 57 5.75 1.24 -0.91
CA LEU A 57 6.69 2.36 -0.92
C LEU A 57 5.95 3.60 -1.43
N LEU A 58 5.94 4.67 -0.64
CA LEU A 58 5.38 5.96 -1.06
C LEU A 58 6.53 6.89 -1.42
N THR A 59 6.53 7.38 -2.66
CA THR A 59 7.56 8.31 -3.14
C THR A 59 7.37 9.69 -2.51
N HIS A 60 6.12 10.15 -2.46
CA HIS A 60 5.70 11.37 -1.81
C HIS A 60 4.19 11.32 -1.48
N LEU A 61 3.65 12.34 -0.82
CA LEU A 61 2.31 12.29 -0.23
C LEU A 61 1.27 13.14 -0.97
N HIS A 62 1.44 13.37 -2.28
CA HIS A 62 0.36 13.93 -3.07
C HIS A 62 -0.79 12.93 -3.17
N SER A 63 -2.01 13.48 -3.24
CA SER A 63 -3.23 12.67 -3.15
C SER A 63 -3.36 11.61 -4.24
N ASP A 64 -2.90 11.88 -5.44
CA ASP A 64 -2.94 10.94 -6.57
C ASP A 64 -1.97 9.76 -6.42
N HIS A 65 -1.01 9.84 -5.51
CA HIS A 65 -0.09 8.74 -5.17
C HIS A 65 -0.53 7.90 -3.97
N ILE A 66 -1.55 8.34 -3.22
CA ILE A 66 -1.98 7.68 -1.98
C ILE A 66 -3.48 7.40 -1.91
N CYS A 67 -4.28 7.85 -2.89
CA CYS A 67 -5.74 7.84 -2.80
C CYS A 67 -6.37 6.44 -2.82
N ASP A 68 -5.68 5.40 -3.28
CA ASP A 68 -6.16 4.01 -3.28
C ASP A 68 -5.57 3.18 -2.13
N LEU A 69 -4.78 3.82 -1.25
CA LEU A 69 -4.11 3.14 -0.14
C LEU A 69 -5.10 2.52 0.85
N ASN A 70 -6.23 3.20 1.07
CA ASN A 70 -7.32 2.68 1.89
C ASN A 70 -7.93 1.41 1.31
N ASP A 71 -8.15 1.36 -0.01
CA ASP A 71 -8.68 0.16 -0.68
C ASP A 71 -7.68 -1.00 -0.62
N LEU A 72 -6.39 -0.74 -0.88
CA LEU A 72 -5.34 -1.75 -0.77
C LEU A 72 -5.29 -2.35 0.64
N VAL A 73 -5.28 -1.50 1.68
CA VAL A 73 -5.20 -1.93 3.08
C VAL A 73 -6.43 -2.74 3.48
N THR A 74 -7.62 -2.23 3.17
CA THR A 74 -8.88 -2.89 3.51
C THR A 74 -9.03 -4.21 2.77
N THR A 75 -8.81 -4.21 1.43
CA THR A 75 -8.93 -5.43 0.62
C THR A 75 -7.90 -6.47 1.03
N ARG A 76 -6.65 -6.06 1.32
CA ARG A 76 -5.65 -6.97 1.86
C ARG A 76 -6.10 -7.60 3.17
N TRP A 77 -6.58 -6.79 4.12
CA TRP A 77 -7.03 -7.27 5.42
C TRP A 77 -8.18 -8.28 5.31
N ILE A 78 -9.24 -7.96 4.56
CA ILE A 78 -10.42 -8.82 4.45
C ILE A 78 -10.21 -10.08 3.61
N THR A 79 -9.19 -10.10 2.75
CA THR A 79 -8.92 -11.24 1.86
C THR A 79 -7.70 -12.08 2.27
N THR A 80 -6.95 -11.64 3.30
CA THR A 80 -5.82 -12.42 3.83
C THR A 80 -6.32 -13.52 4.77
N PRO A 81 -6.06 -14.82 4.47
CA PRO A 81 -6.36 -15.88 5.40
C PRO A 81 -5.72 -15.63 6.77
N THR A 82 -6.45 -15.96 7.86
CA THR A 82 -5.99 -15.72 9.24
C THR A 82 -4.59 -16.27 9.52
N ALA A 83 -4.27 -17.45 8.99
CA ALA A 83 -2.94 -18.07 9.14
C ALA A 83 -1.80 -17.28 8.45
N MET A 84 -2.13 -16.39 7.51
CA MET A 84 -1.17 -15.54 6.79
C MET A 84 -1.22 -14.08 7.27
N ALA A 85 -2.06 -13.76 8.24
CA ALA A 85 -2.25 -12.40 8.71
C ALA A 85 -0.94 -11.84 9.28
N SER A 86 -0.48 -10.76 8.68
CA SER A 86 0.73 -10.04 9.08
C SER A 86 0.55 -8.54 8.84
N PRO A 87 1.22 -7.67 9.60
CA PRO A 87 1.19 -6.25 9.35
C PRO A 87 1.65 -5.92 7.93
N LEU A 88 0.91 -5.04 7.25
CA LEU A 88 1.41 -4.47 6.00
C LEU A 88 2.49 -3.43 6.32
N LYS A 89 3.64 -3.55 5.69
CA LYS A 89 4.70 -2.54 5.82
C LYS A 89 4.49 -1.42 4.81
N ILE A 90 4.47 -0.19 5.31
CA ILE A 90 4.40 1.03 4.49
C ILE A 90 5.62 1.89 4.81
N VAL A 91 6.44 2.10 3.80
CA VAL A 91 7.65 2.93 3.88
C VAL A 91 7.46 4.16 3.02
N GLY A 92 7.74 5.33 3.54
CA GLY A 92 7.57 6.57 2.80
C GLY A 92 8.27 7.77 3.46
N PRO A 93 8.10 8.98 2.94
CA PRO A 93 8.70 10.18 3.51
C PRO A 93 8.08 10.53 4.87
N VAL A 94 8.72 11.47 5.57
CA VAL A 94 8.18 12.06 6.81
C VAL A 94 6.76 12.60 6.54
N GLY A 95 5.80 12.21 7.38
CA GLY A 95 4.36 12.46 7.22
C GLY A 95 3.55 11.23 6.84
N THR A 96 4.18 10.14 6.40
CA THR A 96 3.50 8.87 6.05
C THR A 96 2.69 8.33 7.22
N ARG A 97 3.23 8.38 8.44
CA ARG A 97 2.52 7.96 9.66
C ARG A 97 1.23 8.74 9.87
N ARG A 98 1.26 10.05 9.63
CA ARG A 98 0.06 10.90 9.74
C ARG A 98 -1.01 10.52 8.70
N VAL A 99 -0.60 10.24 7.46
CA VAL A 99 -1.51 9.75 6.40
C VAL A 99 -2.15 8.43 6.81
N VAL A 100 -1.36 7.46 7.25
CA VAL A 100 -1.85 6.14 7.66
C VAL A 100 -2.78 6.25 8.88
N THR A 101 -2.44 7.07 9.87
CA THR A 101 -3.34 7.30 11.03
C THR A 101 -4.68 7.88 10.60
N GLY A 102 -4.69 8.91 9.76
CA GLY A 102 -5.94 9.50 9.26
C GLY A 102 -6.76 8.54 8.39
N MET A 103 -6.10 7.69 7.62
CA MET A 103 -6.74 6.63 6.84
C MET A 103 -7.42 5.58 7.76
N LEU A 104 -6.72 5.12 8.81
CA LEU A 104 -7.28 4.16 9.76
C LEU A 104 -8.48 4.75 10.53
N GLU A 105 -8.42 6.03 10.91
CA GLU A 105 -9.58 6.75 11.49
C GLU A 105 -10.75 6.78 10.53
N MET A 106 -10.53 7.06 9.25
CA MET A 106 -11.58 7.02 8.23
C MET A 106 -12.24 5.63 8.12
N LEU A 107 -11.45 4.57 8.29
CA LEU A 107 -11.90 3.18 8.16
C LEU A 107 -12.42 2.56 9.47
N ALA A 108 -12.34 3.27 10.60
CA ALA A 108 -12.61 2.71 11.92
C ALA A 108 -14.04 2.11 12.05
N LEU A 109 -15.04 2.73 11.43
CA LEU A 109 -16.40 2.19 11.46
C LEU A 109 -16.54 0.94 10.59
N ASP A 110 -15.92 0.89 9.40
CA ASP A 110 -15.93 -0.30 8.55
C ASP A 110 -15.23 -1.47 9.26
N GLU A 111 -14.08 -1.22 9.88
CA GLU A 111 -13.38 -2.22 10.69
C GLU A 111 -14.26 -2.74 11.82
N GLN A 112 -14.89 -1.85 12.59
CA GLN A 112 -15.78 -2.22 13.68
C GLN A 112 -16.94 -3.11 13.20
N TYR A 113 -17.59 -2.74 12.10
CA TYR A 113 -18.70 -3.52 11.54
C TYR A 113 -18.26 -4.91 11.08
N ARG A 114 -17.12 -5.00 10.41
CA ARG A 114 -16.60 -6.30 9.96
C ARG A 114 -16.19 -7.19 11.12
N LEU A 115 -15.50 -6.65 12.13
CA LEU A 115 -15.13 -7.41 13.32
C LEU A 115 -16.36 -7.90 14.10
N ALA A 116 -17.49 -7.19 14.06
CA ALA A 116 -18.73 -7.62 14.68
C ALA A 116 -19.39 -8.83 13.98
N HIS A 117 -19.21 -8.95 12.65
CA HIS A 117 -19.93 -9.91 11.82
C HIS A 117 -19.07 -11.05 11.27
N HIS A 118 -17.73 -10.95 11.30
CA HIS A 118 -16.80 -11.93 10.72
C HIS A 118 -15.86 -12.50 11.78
N GLU A 119 -16.04 -13.78 12.11
CA GLU A 119 -15.25 -14.44 13.16
C GLU A 119 -13.78 -14.64 12.77
N ASP A 120 -13.51 -14.91 11.51
CA ASP A 120 -12.17 -15.02 10.94
C ASP A 120 -11.39 -13.71 11.08
N LEU A 121 -12.02 -12.57 10.82
CA LEU A 121 -11.41 -11.25 11.00
C LEU A 121 -11.18 -10.93 12.48
N ARG A 122 -12.10 -11.29 13.38
CA ARG A 122 -11.89 -11.17 14.82
C ARG A 122 -10.68 -11.95 15.30
N THR A 123 -10.50 -13.16 14.79
CA THR A 123 -9.37 -14.03 15.13
C THR A 123 -8.05 -13.47 14.60
N ALA A 124 -8.03 -12.93 13.38
CA ALA A 124 -6.86 -12.28 12.78
C ALA A 124 -6.53 -10.93 13.45
N GLY A 125 -7.55 -10.29 14.02
CA GLY A 125 -7.49 -8.94 14.57
C GLY A 125 -7.71 -7.86 13.53
N GLY A 126 -7.73 -6.59 13.94
CA GLY A 126 -7.94 -5.44 13.07
C GLY A 126 -6.82 -5.22 12.06
N MET A 127 -6.98 -4.17 11.26
CA MET A 127 -5.97 -3.75 10.28
C MET A 127 -4.65 -3.40 10.97
N LYS A 128 -3.57 -4.11 10.61
CA LYS A 128 -2.23 -3.93 11.20
C LYS A 128 -1.29 -3.37 10.14
N ILE A 129 -0.72 -2.20 10.44
CA ILE A 129 0.22 -1.50 9.54
C ILE A 129 1.46 -1.10 10.32
N ASP A 130 2.62 -1.45 9.78
CA ASP A 130 3.92 -0.99 10.25
C ASP A 130 4.38 0.15 9.35
N VAL A 131 4.57 1.35 9.91
CA VAL A 131 5.03 2.52 9.17
C VAL A 131 6.49 2.83 9.47
N VAL A 132 7.27 2.97 8.40
CA VAL A 132 8.64 3.46 8.45
C VAL A 132 8.74 4.76 7.65
N GLU A 133 9.25 5.80 8.27
CA GLU A 133 9.47 7.09 7.61
C GLU A 133 10.96 7.28 7.31
N LEU A 134 11.26 7.66 6.07
CA LEU A 134 12.62 7.89 5.59
C LEU A 134 12.82 9.36 5.22
N ARG A 135 14.04 9.84 5.43
CA ARG A 135 14.55 11.09 4.89
C ARG A 135 15.49 10.81 3.72
N ALA A 136 15.78 11.83 2.94
CA ALA A 136 16.78 11.71 1.88
C ALA A 136 18.14 11.27 2.47
N GLY A 137 18.72 10.23 1.89
CA GLY A 137 19.94 9.58 2.36
C GLY A 137 19.70 8.34 3.24
N ASP A 138 18.49 8.18 3.80
CA ASP A 138 18.18 7.01 4.62
C ASP A 138 18.09 5.73 3.80
N THR A 139 18.35 4.62 4.47
CA THR A 139 18.25 3.27 3.93
C THR A 139 17.37 2.43 4.82
N TYR A 140 16.48 1.63 4.23
CA TYR A 140 15.62 0.67 4.92
C TYR A 140 15.87 -0.72 4.36
N GLN A 141 16.11 -1.68 5.25
CA GLN A 141 16.26 -3.10 4.92
C GLN A 141 14.92 -3.82 5.08
N HIS A 142 14.48 -4.50 4.05
CA HIS A 142 13.29 -5.36 4.06
C HIS A 142 13.69 -6.74 3.54
N ASP A 143 13.91 -7.69 4.45
CA ASP A 143 14.47 -9.01 4.17
C ASP A 143 15.79 -8.90 3.37
N ASP A 144 15.85 -9.41 2.14
CA ASP A 144 16.98 -9.31 1.22
C ASP A 144 16.97 -8.05 0.34
N LEU A 145 15.95 -7.19 0.50
CA LEU A 145 15.79 -5.95 -0.28
C LEU A 145 16.35 -4.75 0.49
N VAL A 146 16.94 -3.83 -0.24
CA VAL A 146 17.42 -2.55 0.27
C VAL A 146 16.69 -1.42 -0.42
N VAL A 147 15.98 -0.61 0.34
CA VAL A 147 15.32 0.62 -0.12
C VAL A 147 16.18 1.81 0.27
N ARG A 148 16.53 2.65 -0.69
CA ARG A 148 17.28 3.89 -0.46
C ARG A 148 16.44 5.09 -0.85
N ALA A 149 16.35 6.08 0.05
CA ALA A 149 15.61 7.31 -0.19
C ALA A 149 16.54 8.39 -0.76
N PHE A 150 16.14 9.00 -1.86
CA PHE A 150 16.84 10.12 -2.47
C PHE A 150 15.91 11.34 -2.56
N ARG A 151 16.50 12.52 -2.48
CA ARG A 151 15.75 13.74 -2.76
C ARG A 151 15.58 13.90 -4.27
N THR A 152 14.38 14.23 -4.69
CA THR A 152 14.08 14.66 -6.06
C THR A 152 13.58 16.10 -6.04
N ASP A 153 13.77 16.82 -7.13
CA ASP A 153 13.13 18.13 -7.35
C ASP A 153 11.76 17.88 -7.95
N HIS A 154 10.74 18.09 -7.14
CA HIS A 154 9.34 17.90 -7.50
C HIS A 154 8.54 19.10 -7.04
N ARG A 155 7.80 19.73 -7.96
CA ARG A 155 7.00 20.93 -7.74
C ARG A 155 5.53 20.60 -7.71
#